data_83b214c32902bcc4d2fa999f1527368d
#
_entry.id   83b214c32902bcc4d2fa999f1527368d
#
_cell.length_a   1.000
_cell.length_b   1.000
_cell.length_c   1.000
_cell.angle_alpha   90.00
_cell.angle_beta   90.00
_cell.angle_gamma   90.00
#
_symmetry.space_group_name_H-M   'P 1'
#
loop_
_entity.id
_entity.type
_entity.pdbx_description
1 polymer ?
#
loop_
_entity_poly.entity_id
_entity_poly.type
_entity_poly.pdbx_seq_one_letter_code
_entity_poly.pdbx_strand_id
1 'polypeptide(L)'
;MGGRHSDRFAGRTVLVTGGGAGIGAATAHRLADEGAAVVILDNEEEGGHRTARQITASGARAAFVLGDVTDEPAWTRAVRTAHDGFGSLDGLVSNAGLMRPGPADALSLSDWEGQLGVNLTGAFLGVRACLEDLRARRGAIVLTSSVHALIGLPARPAYAATKAGLTGLGRQLAVDYGPVVRVNCVLPGPILTRAWEEVAEEDLRLTIEQTVAGRHGHPDEVAAAIAFLLSDDASYVTGTSLVVDGGWSVYKTSV
;
A
#
# COMPACT_ATOMS: atom_id res chain seq x y z
N MET A 1 -0.83 16.08 23.77
CA MET A 1 0.59 16.42 23.49
C MET A 1 1.06 15.50 22.39
N GLY A 2 0.95 15.95 21.10
CA GLY A 2 1.43 15.20 19.95
C GLY A 2 2.96 15.27 19.93
N GLY A 3 3.64 14.15 20.25
CA GLY A 3 5.07 14.05 20.01
C GLY A 3 5.30 14.22 18.51
N ARG A 4 6.20 15.12 18.13
CA ARG A 4 6.69 15.20 16.75
C ARG A 4 7.24 13.82 16.41
N HIS A 5 6.64 13.16 15.42
CA HIS A 5 7.26 12.00 14.83
C HIS A 5 8.67 12.42 14.37
N SER A 6 9.67 11.58 14.64
CA SER A 6 11.04 11.85 14.24
C SER A 6 11.09 12.15 12.73
N ASP A 7 11.95 13.07 12.29
CA ASP A 7 12.17 13.42 10.86
C ASP A 7 12.88 12.27 10.10
N ARG A 8 12.31 11.03 10.20
CA ARG A 8 12.91 9.80 9.63
C ARG A 8 13.02 9.86 8.11
N PHE A 9 12.15 10.65 7.47
CA PHE A 9 12.12 10.81 6.02
C PHE A 9 12.51 12.21 5.56
N ALA A 10 13.19 12.99 6.42
CA ALA A 10 13.66 14.31 6.03
C ALA A 10 14.54 14.24 4.76
N GLY A 11 14.18 15.02 3.73
CA GLY A 11 14.87 15.04 2.46
C GLY A 11 14.63 13.83 1.55
N ARG A 12 13.72 12.92 1.89
CA ARG A 12 13.32 11.78 1.06
C ARG A 12 12.05 12.08 0.28
N THR A 13 11.93 11.46 -0.89
CA THR A 13 10.74 11.53 -1.75
C THR A 13 10.15 10.12 -1.89
N VAL A 14 8.85 9.99 -1.60
CA VAL A 14 8.14 8.70 -1.66
C VAL A 14 6.93 8.81 -2.59
N LEU A 15 6.78 7.84 -3.49
CA LEU A 15 5.60 7.69 -4.34
C LEU A 15 4.63 6.70 -3.69
N VAL A 16 3.36 7.10 -3.53
CA VAL A 16 2.29 6.29 -2.94
C VAL A 16 1.15 6.15 -3.94
N THR A 17 0.79 4.92 -4.31
CA THR A 17 -0.36 4.64 -5.16
C THR A 17 -1.62 4.36 -4.34
N GLY A 18 -2.80 4.74 -4.88
CA GLY A 18 -4.04 4.63 -4.11
C GLY A 18 -4.04 5.55 -2.89
N GLY A 19 -3.37 6.72 -3.00
CA GLY A 19 -3.17 7.66 -1.90
C GLY A 19 -4.33 8.62 -1.67
N GLY A 20 -5.43 8.49 -2.41
CA GLY A 20 -6.63 9.34 -2.26
C GLY A 20 -7.52 8.94 -1.09
N ALA A 21 -7.39 7.72 -0.55
CA ALA A 21 -8.23 7.23 0.55
C ALA A 21 -7.56 6.11 1.37
N GLY A 22 -8.16 5.75 2.50
CA GLY A 22 -7.84 4.57 3.29
C GLY A 22 -6.36 4.47 3.69
N ILE A 23 -5.78 3.26 3.53
CA ILE A 23 -4.39 2.98 3.90
C ILE A 23 -3.40 3.86 3.14
N GLY A 24 -3.65 4.09 1.83
CA GLY A 24 -2.78 4.93 1.02
C GLY A 24 -2.73 6.38 1.49
N ALA A 25 -3.88 6.99 1.78
CA ALA A 25 -3.95 8.35 2.30
C ALA A 25 -3.30 8.46 3.69
N ALA A 26 -3.60 7.52 4.60
CA ALA A 26 -2.96 7.47 5.92
C ALA A 26 -1.43 7.33 5.80
N THR A 27 -0.96 6.51 4.85
CA THR A 27 0.47 6.36 4.58
C THR A 27 1.09 7.66 4.05
N ALA A 28 0.41 8.34 3.12
CA ALA A 28 0.88 9.62 2.58
C ALA A 28 1.01 10.68 3.69
N HIS A 29 -0.01 10.80 4.55
CA HIS A 29 0.03 11.68 5.71
C HIS A 29 1.18 11.30 6.66
N ARG A 30 1.29 10.03 7.04
CA ARG A 30 2.32 9.55 7.96
C ARG A 30 3.73 9.86 7.46
N LEU A 31 4.01 9.59 6.18
CA LEU A 31 5.32 9.86 5.58
C LEU A 31 5.62 11.37 5.54
N ALA A 32 4.62 12.18 5.20
CA ALA A 32 4.75 13.64 5.19
C ALA A 32 4.98 14.22 6.59
N ASP A 33 4.28 13.72 7.62
CA ASP A 33 4.45 14.11 9.01
C ASP A 33 5.85 13.75 9.55
N GLU A 34 6.51 12.77 8.94
CA GLU A 34 7.88 12.35 9.23
C GLU A 34 8.93 12.96 8.28
N GLY A 35 8.55 13.99 7.51
CA GLY A 35 9.46 14.83 6.73
C GLY A 35 9.62 14.45 5.25
N ALA A 36 8.93 13.43 4.75
CA ALA A 36 8.98 13.10 3.32
C ALA A 36 8.30 14.15 2.44
N ALA A 37 8.77 14.28 1.20
CA ALA A 37 7.93 14.76 0.11
C ALA A 37 7.16 13.56 -0.47
N VAL A 38 5.87 13.72 -0.73
CA VAL A 38 5.00 12.62 -1.17
C VAL A 38 4.40 12.90 -2.54
N VAL A 39 4.60 11.99 -3.49
CA VAL A 39 3.86 11.96 -4.75
C VAL A 39 2.73 10.95 -4.62
N ILE A 40 1.50 11.38 -4.85
CA ILE A 40 0.29 10.56 -4.80
C ILE A 40 -0.12 10.25 -6.24
N LEU A 41 -0.20 8.97 -6.60
CA LEU A 41 -0.78 8.49 -7.86
C LEU A 41 -2.10 7.81 -7.55
N ASP A 42 -3.20 8.35 -8.07
CA ASP A 42 -4.54 7.79 -7.86
C ASP A 42 -5.41 8.04 -9.08
N ASN A 43 -6.38 7.18 -9.37
CA ASN A 43 -7.37 7.38 -10.42
C ASN A 43 -8.63 8.10 -9.92
N GLU A 44 -8.75 8.35 -8.61
CA GLU A 44 -9.82 9.13 -8.01
C GLU A 44 -9.32 10.57 -7.75
N GLU A 45 -9.78 11.49 -8.60
CA GLU A 45 -9.25 12.86 -8.67
C GLU A 45 -9.50 13.64 -7.37
N GLU A 46 -10.73 13.57 -6.85
CA GLU A 46 -11.13 14.34 -5.66
C GLU A 46 -10.35 13.91 -4.41
N GLY A 47 -10.22 12.60 -4.18
CA GLY A 47 -9.49 12.05 -3.05
C GLY A 47 -8.00 12.36 -3.12
N GLY A 48 -7.40 12.17 -4.30
CA GLY A 48 -5.99 12.50 -4.52
C GLY A 48 -5.68 13.97 -4.25
N HIS A 49 -6.48 14.87 -4.80
CA HIS A 49 -6.34 16.30 -4.52
C HIS A 49 -6.60 16.65 -3.05
N ARG A 50 -7.59 16.03 -2.42
CA ARG A 50 -7.89 16.27 -0.99
C ARG A 50 -6.69 15.91 -0.12
N THR A 51 -6.13 14.70 -0.29
CA THR A 51 -4.97 14.24 0.47
C THR A 51 -3.77 15.16 0.26
N ALA A 52 -3.43 15.50 -1.00
CA ALA A 52 -2.32 16.40 -1.29
C ALA A 52 -2.50 17.79 -0.66
N ARG A 53 -3.72 18.38 -0.75
CA ARG A 53 -4.02 19.67 -0.12
C ARG A 53 -3.91 19.62 1.40
N GLN A 54 -4.38 18.56 2.06
CA GLN A 54 -4.27 18.42 3.51
C GLN A 54 -2.82 18.36 3.97
N ILE A 55 -1.98 17.60 3.26
CA ILE A 55 -0.54 17.51 3.54
C ILE A 55 0.14 18.87 3.33
N THR A 56 -0.15 19.58 2.24
CA THR A 56 0.46 20.88 1.99
C THR A 56 -0.03 21.97 2.96
N ALA A 57 -1.28 21.90 3.40
CA ALA A 57 -1.82 22.80 4.41
C ALA A 57 -1.16 22.65 5.79
N SER A 58 -0.59 21.45 6.12
CA SER A 58 0.21 21.25 7.33
C SER A 58 1.66 21.74 7.21
N GLY A 59 2.05 22.28 6.04
CA GLY A 59 3.40 22.76 5.77
C GLY A 59 4.35 21.70 5.21
N ALA A 60 3.87 20.49 4.98
CA ALA A 60 4.63 19.41 4.33
C ALA A 60 4.53 19.49 2.80
N ARG A 61 5.26 18.62 2.08
CA ARG A 61 5.34 18.65 0.63
C ARG A 61 4.59 17.46 0.02
N ALA A 62 3.61 17.73 -0.82
CA ALA A 62 2.92 16.70 -1.59
C ALA A 62 2.49 17.20 -2.97
N ALA A 63 2.44 16.28 -3.93
CA ALA A 63 1.86 16.48 -5.25
C ALA A 63 0.94 15.32 -5.61
N PHE A 64 -0.14 15.62 -6.34
CA PHE A 64 -1.06 14.63 -6.85
C PHE A 64 -0.90 14.46 -8.36
N VAL A 65 -0.95 13.23 -8.82
CA VAL A 65 -0.96 12.84 -10.23
C VAL A 65 -2.17 11.95 -10.48
N LEU A 66 -3.09 12.43 -11.33
CA LEU A 66 -4.22 11.63 -11.78
C LEU A 66 -3.73 10.56 -12.76
N GLY A 67 -4.02 9.29 -12.48
CA GLY A 67 -3.66 8.20 -13.37
C GLY A 67 -4.00 6.82 -12.84
N ASP A 68 -4.15 5.88 -13.75
CA ASP A 68 -4.36 4.47 -13.43
C ASP A 68 -2.99 3.76 -13.35
N VAL A 69 -2.82 2.90 -12.34
CA VAL A 69 -1.58 2.12 -12.16
C VAL A 69 -1.36 1.07 -13.26
N THR A 70 -2.39 0.78 -14.06
CA THR A 70 -2.27 -0.09 -15.24
C THR A 70 -1.73 0.63 -16.47
N ASP A 71 -1.61 1.96 -16.42
CA ASP A 71 -1.18 2.83 -17.53
C ASP A 71 0.28 3.28 -17.35
N GLU A 72 1.20 2.81 -18.19
CA GLU A 72 2.62 3.17 -18.12
C GLU A 72 2.88 4.69 -18.22
N PRO A 73 2.19 5.46 -19.11
CA PRO A 73 2.28 6.92 -19.11
C PRO A 73 1.95 7.58 -17.76
N ALA A 74 1.03 7.02 -16.96
CA ALA A 74 0.74 7.56 -15.63
C ALA A 74 1.95 7.45 -14.68
N TRP A 75 2.65 6.34 -14.72
CA TRP A 75 3.90 6.14 -13.97
C TRP A 75 4.99 7.13 -14.41
N THR A 76 5.15 7.32 -15.72
CA THR A 76 6.12 8.30 -16.26
C THR A 76 5.81 9.71 -15.75
N ARG A 77 4.51 10.10 -15.72
CA ARG A 77 4.11 11.40 -15.15
C ARG A 77 4.42 11.49 -13.66
N ALA A 78 4.14 10.42 -12.90
CA ALA A 78 4.37 10.42 -11.46
C ALA A 78 5.87 10.55 -11.09
N VAL A 79 6.76 9.81 -11.78
CA VAL A 79 8.21 9.92 -11.60
C VAL A 79 8.70 11.32 -12.00
N ARG A 80 8.25 11.85 -13.13
CA ARG A 80 8.60 13.21 -13.54
C ARG A 80 8.14 14.26 -12.52
N THR A 81 6.93 14.13 -11.97
CA THR A 81 6.44 15.04 -10.93
C THR A 81 7.32 14.99 -9.67
N ALA A 82 7.85 13.82 -9.31
CA ALA A 82 8.83 13.71 -8.23
C ALA A 82 10.10 14.50 -8.57
N HIS A 83 10.69 14.28 -9.75
CA HIS A 83 11.91 14.93 -10.18
C HIS A 83 11.78 16.46 -10.25
N ASP A 84 10.70 16.95 -10.84
CA ASP A 84 10.46 18.38 -11.04
C ASP A 84 10.21 19.12 -9.72
N GLY A 85 9.58 18.47 -8.72
CA GLY A 85 9.18 19.12 -7.48
C GLY A 85 10.01 18.78 -6.25
N PHE A 86 10.58 17.56 -6.19
CA PHE A 86 11.10 17.01 -4.94
C PHE A 86 12.46 16.31 -5.07
N GLY A 87 12.83 15.88 -6.26
CA GLY A 87 14.04 15.09 -6.54
C GLY A 87 13.74 13.61 -6.79
N SER A 88 14.80 12.81 -6.84
CA SER A 88 14.71 11.36 -7.09
C SER A 88 13.95 10.63 -5.99
N LEU A 89 13.29 9.53 -6.36
CA LEU A 89 12.52 8.71 -5.44
C LEU A 89 13.42 7.87 -4.51
N ASP A 90 13.15 7.97 -3.23
CA ASP A 90 13.75 7.13 -2.17
C ASP A 90 12.85 5.95 -1.78
N GLY A 91 11.55 6.02 -2.11
CA GLY A 91 10.60 4.98 -1.74
C GLY A 91 9.43 4.84 -2.70
N LEU A 92 8.91 3.61 -2.79
CA LEU A 92 7.67 3.27 -3.48
C LEU A 92 6.74 2.51 -2.53
N VAL A 93 5.50 3.01 -2.38
CA VAL A 93 4.39 2.28 -1.75
C VAL A 93 3.39 1.92 -2.84
N SER A 94 3.41 0.66 -3.28
CA SER A 94 2.41 0.10 -4.19
C SER A 94 1.21 -0.37 -3.38
N ASN A 95 0.21 0.53 -3.23
CA ASN A 95 -0.95 0.30 -2.37
C ASN A 95 -2.28 0.28 -3.15
N ALA A 96 -2.36 0.88 -4.33
CA ALA A 96 -3.56 0.81 -5.16
C ALA A 96 -4.08 -0.63 -5.28
N GLY A 97 -5.38 -0.80 -5.15
CA GLY A 97 -5.98 -2.13 -5.18
C GLY A 97 -7.45 -2.11 -5.58
N LEU A 98 -7.86 -3.17 -6.25
CA LEU A 98 -9.22 -3.43 -6.70
C LEU A 98 -9.67 -4.78 -6.16
N MET A 99 -10.90 -4.84 -5.63
CA MET A 99 -11.57 -6.07 -5.25
C MET A 99 -12.96 -6.13 -5.90
N ARG A 100 -13.22 -7.19 -6.65
CA ARG A 100 -14.53 -7.55 -7.21
C ARG A 100 -14.88 -8.93 -6.64
N PRO A 101 -15.89 -9.02 -5.77
CA PRO A 101 -16.29 -10.30 -5.20
C PRO A 101 -17.05 -11.15 -6.23
N GLY A 102 -16.88 -12.44 -6.14
CA GLY A 102 -17.57 -13.44 -6.95
C GLY A 102 -16.87 -14.80 -6.85
N PRO A 103 -17.61 -15.91 -6.68
CA PRO A 103 -17.02 -17.25 -6.73
C PRO A 103 -16.49 -17.52 -8.15
N ALA A 104 -15.61 -18.50 -8.31
CA ALA A 104 -14.88 -18.73 -9.56
C ALA A 104 -15.79 -19.05 -10.77
N ASP A 105 -16.94 -19.65 -10.53
CA ASP A 105 -17.95 -19.98 -11.54
C ASP A 105 -18.86 -18.81 -11.95
N ALA A 106 -18.85 -17.70 -11.19
CA ALA A 106 -19.64 -16.50 -11.44
C ALA A 106 -18.79 -15.25 -11.71
N LEU A 107 -17.50 -15.24 -11.36
CA LEU A 107 -16.61 -14.12 -11.61
C LEU A 107 -16.32 -14.02 -13.12
N SER A 108 -16.59 -12.86 -13.73
CA SER A 108 -16.28 -12.63 -15.13
C SER A 108 -14.78 -12.62 -15.40
N LEU A 109 -14.35 -13.00 -16.60
CA LEU A 109 -12.93 -12.91 -16.99
C LEU A 109 -12.44 -11.46 -16.94
N SER A 110 -13.28 -10.50 -17.29
CA SER A 110 -12.96 -9.06 -17.21
C SER A 110 -12.70 -8.61 -15.77
N ASP A 111 -13.50 -9.07 -14.79
CA ASP A 111 -13.28 -8.75 -13.39
C ASP A 111 -12.02 -9.44 -12.83
N TRP A 112 -11.74 -10.65 -13.30
CA TRP A 112 -10.50 -11.36 -13.00
C TRP A 112 -9.28 -10.57 -13.53
N GLU A 113 -9.26 -10.25 -14.83
CA GLU A 113 -8.17 -9.53 -15.47
C GLU A 113 -7.99 -8.12 -14.92
N GLY A 114 -9.10 -7.41 -14.62
CA GLY A 114 -9.06 -6.10 -13.98
C GLY A 114 -8.38 -6.13 -12.62
N GLN A 115 -8.66 -7.14 -11.80
CA GLN A 115 -7.99 -7.30 -10.51
C GLN A 115 -6.51 -7.66 -10.66
N LEU A 116 -6.14 -8.53 -11.62
CA LEU A 116 -4.74 -8.81 -11.93
C LEU A 116 -4.02 -7.55 -12.43
N GLY A 117 -4.68 -6.81 -13.31
CA GLY A 117 -4.16 -5.56 -13.87
C GLY A 117 -3.78 -4.57 -12.78
N VAL A 118 -4.74 -4.21 -11.93
CA VAL A 118 -4.53 -3.21 -10.88
C VAL A 118 -3.59 -3.73 -9.80
N ASN A 119 -3.89 -4.91 -9.22
CA ASN A 119 -3.23 -5.34 -7.98
C ASN A 119 -1.82 -5.88 -8.20
N LEU A 120 -1.57 -6.55 -9.33
CA LEU A 120 -0.31 -7.25 -9.56
C LEU A 120 0.51 -6.62 -10.70
N THR A 121 -0.08 -6.44 -11.88
CA THR A 121 0.61 -5.83 -13.01
C THR A 121 0.96 -4.37 -12.71
N GLY A 122 0.04 -3.61 -12.11
CA GLY A 122 0.29 -2.23 -11.68
C GLY A 122 1.47 -2.11 -10.70
N ALA A 123 1.58 -3.04 -9.74
CA ALA A 123 2.72 -3.09 -8.84
C ALA A 123 4.04 -3.35 -9.59
N PHE A 124 4.05 -4.28 -10.53
CA PHE A 124 5.21 -4.55 -11.40
C PHE A 124 5.60 -3.32 -12.22
N LEU A 125 4.62 -2.64 -12.84
CA LEU A 125 4.87 -1.42 -13.62
C LEU A 125 5.48 -0.31 -12.76
N GLY A 126 4.97 -0.15 -11.53
CA GLY A 126 5.50 0.81 -10.57
C GLY A 126 6.94 0.54 -10.17
N VAL A 127 7.26 -0.70 -9.87
CA VAL A 127 8.65 -1.10 -9.59
C VAL A 127 9.55 -0.75 -10.78
N ARG A 128 9.15 -1.14 -11.99
CA ARG A 128 9.91 -0.86 -13.21
C ARG A 128 10.14 0.63 -13.44
N ALA A 129 9.13 1.45 -13.22
CA ALA A 129 9.20 2.89 -13.43
C ALA A 129 10.09 3.62 -12.40
N CYS A 130 10.10 3.14 -11.15
CA CYS A 130 10.83 3.79 -10.06
C CYS A 130 12.25 3.22 -9.83
N LEU A 131 12.61 2.10 -10.48
CA LEU A 131 13.79 1.31 -10.11
C LEU A 131 15.11 2.04 -10.28
N GLU A 132 15.25 2.89 -11.29
CA GLU A 132 16.47 3.67 -11.52
C GLU A 132 16.78 4.58 -10.33
N ASP A 133 15.79 5.36 -9.89
CA ASP A 133 15.88 6.23 -8.72
C ASP A 133 16.15 5.41 -7.45
N LEU A 134 15.36 4.37 -7.22
CA LEU A 134 15.49 3.55 -6.02
C LEU A 134 16.87 2.90 -5.91
N ARG A 135 17.49 2.50 -7.03
CA ARG A 135 18.88 2.02 -7.05
C ARG A 135 19.87 3.14 -6.71
N ALA A 136 19.73 4.30 -7.34
CA ALA A 136 20.62 5.45 -7.10
C ALA A 136 20.54 5.94 -5.65
N ARG A 137 19.35 5.87 -5.05
CA ARG A 137 19.07 6.36 -3.70
C ARG A 137 19.19 5.29 -2.60
N ARG A 138 19.47 4.02 -2.95
CA ARG A 138 19.44 2.86 -2.05
C ARG A 138 18.11 2.78 -1.30
N GLY A 139 17.02 2.93 -2.06
CA GLY A 139 15.67 3.10 -1.56
C GLY A 139 14.99 1.80 -1.09
N ALA A 140 13.69 1.92 -0.83
CA ALA A 140 12.87 0.80 -0.40
C ALA A 140 11.51 0.76 -1.09
N ILE A 141 10.98 -0.45 -1.26
CA ILE A 141 9.65 -0.73 -1.83
C ILE A 141 8.81 -1.44 -0.78
N VAL A 142 7.57 -0.98 -0.61
CA VAL A 142 6.56 -1.71 0.16
C VAL A 142 5.36 -1.99 -0.75
N LEU A 143 5.01 -3.28 -0.86
CA LEU A 143 3.85 -3.78 -1.60
C LEU A 143 2.71 -4.06 -0.60
N THR A 144 1.57 -3.40 -0.75
CA THR A 144 0.39 -3.65 0.08
C THR A 144 -0.37 -4.87 -0.44
N SER A 145 -0.06 -6.02 0.17
CA SER A 145 -0.76 -7.27 -0.05
C SER A 145 -2.04 -7.34 0.83
N SER A 146 -2.34 -8.48 1.41
CA SER A 146 -3.45 -8.72 2.33
C SER A 146 -3.25 -10.06 3.04
N VAL A 147 -3.90 -10.27 4.16
CA VAL A 147 -4.05 -11.60 4.78
C VAL A 147 -4.71 -12.64 3.85
N HIS A 148 -5.43 -12.19 2.80
CA HIS A 148 -5.90 -13.07 1.72
C HIS A 148 -4.79 -13.77 0.94
N ALA A 149 -3.54 -13.36 1.11
CA ALA A 149 -2.38 -14.09 0.61
C ALA A 149 -2.07 -15.36 1.41
N LEU A 150 -2.63 -15.49 2.63
CA LEU A 150 -2.36 -16.57 3.58
C LEU A 150 -3.58 -17.46 3.82
N ILE A 151 -4.78 -16.86 3.77
CA ILE A 151 -6.05 -17.54 4.10
C ILE A 151 -7.06 -17.32 2.99
N GLY A 152 -7.94 -18.31 2.79
CA GLY A 152 -9.06 -18.23 1.85
C GLY A 152 -10.30 -17.66 2.52
N LEU A 153 -10.96 -16.72 1.82
CA LEU A 153 -12.28 -16.22 2.17
C LEU A 153 -13.25 -16.45 1.01
N PRO A 154 -14.54 -16.63 1.27
CA PRO A 154 -15.54 -16.87 0.22
C PRO A 154 -15.54 -15.75 -0.84
N ALA A 155 -15.76 -16.13 -2.09
CA ALA A 155 -15.96 -15.21 -3.22
C ALA A 155 -14.81 -14.21 -3.47
N ARG A 156 -13.56 -14.63 -3.28
CA ARG A 156 -12.36 -13.76 -3.47
C ARG A 156 -11.23 -14.40 -4.30
N PRO A 157 -11.49 -15.24 -5.33
CA PRO A 157 -10.44 -16.00 -6.01
C PRO A 157 -9.39 -15.12 -6.67
N ALA A 158 -9.80 -14.09 -7.43
CA ALA A 158 -8.86 -13.18 -8.12
C ALA A 158 -8.08 -12.31 -7.10
N TYR A 159 -8.78 -11.78 -6.10
CA TYR A 159 -8.13 -10.96 -5.08
C TYR A 159 -7.08 -11.76 -4.31
N ALA A 160 -7.42 -12.96 -3.84
CA ALA A 160 -6.48 -13.84 -3.13
C ALA A 160 -5.28 -14.21 -4.02
N ALA A 161 -5.51 -14.55 -5.29
CA ALA A 161 -4.45 -14.86 -6.25
C ALA A 161 -3.49 -13.66 -6.44
N THR A 162 -4.03 -12.43 -6.60
CA THR A 162 -3.20 -11.24 -6.76
C THR A 162 -2.39 -10.92 -5.50
N LYS A 163 -3.02 -11.04 -4.32
CA LYS A 163 -2.36 -10.73 -3.04
C LYS A 163 -1.31 -11.77 -2.67
N ALA A 164 -1.53 -13.04 -2.98
CA ALA A 164 -0.51 -14.08 -2.89
C ALA A 164 0.62 -13.85 -3.91
N GLY A 165 0.28 -13.46 -5.14
CA GLY A 165 1.24 -13.08 -6.18
C GLY A 165 2.18 -11.95 -5.75
N LEU A 166 1.64 -10.92 -5.06
CA LEU A 166 2.47 -9.82 -4.52
C LEU A 166 3.51 -10.30 -3.51
N THR A 167 3.19 -11.27 -2.65
CA THR A 167 4.18 -11.80 -1.70
C THR A 167 5.29 -12.60 -2.40
N GLY A 168 4.94 -13.31 -3.49
CA GLY A 168 5.91 -13.97 -4.37
C GLY A 168 6.80 -12.96 -5.10
N LEU A 169 6.19 -11.94 -5.70
CA LEU A 169 6.89 -10.85 -6.38
C LEU A 169 7.83 -10.12 -5.42
N GLY A 170 7.36 -9.76 -4.22
CA GLY A 170 8.17 -9.06 -3.22
C GLY A 170 9.43 -9.83 -2.81
N ARG A 171 9.34 -11.14 -2.62
CA ARG A 171 10.51 -12.00 -2.34
C ARG A 171 11.49 -12.02 -3.52
N GLN A 172 10.99 -12.15 -4.75
CA GLN A 172 11.83 -12.19 -5.93
C GLN A 172 12.56 -10.86 -6.14
N LEU A 173 11.83 -9.73 -6.04
CA LEU A 173 12.44 -8.40 -6.18
C LEU A 173 13.49 -8.11 -5.09
N ALA A 174 13.29 -8.60 -3.87
CA ALA A 174 14.28 -8.48 -2.80
C ALA A 174 15.59 -9.20 -3.15
N VAL A 175 15.51 -10.34 -3.83
CA VAL A 175 16.69 -11.09 -4.31
C VAL A 175 17.34 -10.37 -5.51
N ASP A 176 16.55 -9.92 -6.47
CA ASP A 176 17.05 -9.33 -7.71
C ASP A 176 17.73 -7.96 -7.47
N TYR A 177 17.27 -7.19 -6.48
CA TYR A 177 17.71 -5.81 -6.26
C TYR A 177 18.50 -5.59 -4.97
N GLY A 178 18.57 -6.59 -4.08
CA GLY A 178 19.48 -6.56 -2.94
C GLY A 178 20.96 -6.58 -3.36
N PRO A 179 21.85 -5.99 -2.58
CA PRO A 179 21.68 -5.28 -1.33
C PRO A 179 21.33 -3.78 -1.51
N VAL A 180 20.97 -3.34 -2.71
CA VAL A 180 20.81 -1.91 -3.04
C VAL A 180 19.40 -1.40 -2.71
N VAL A 181 18.37 -2.18 -3.05
CA VAL A 181 16.96 -1.82 -2.79
C VAL A 181 16.34 -2.89 -1.89
N ARG A 182 15.69 -2.47 -0.81
CA ARG A 182 14.92 -3.37 0.05
C ARG A 182 13.48 -3.47 -0.47
N VAL A 183 12.91 -4.67 -0.46
CA VAL A 183 11.53 -4.90 -0.89
C VAL A 183 10.81 -5.75 0.13
N ASN A 184 9.69 -5.25 0.63
CA ASN A 184 8.87 -5.94 1.62
C ASN A 184 7.38 -5.85 1.27
N CYS A 185 6.59 -6.74 1.84
CA CYS A 185 5.14 -6.70 1.78
C CYS A 185 4.55 -6.38 3.14
N VAL A 186 3.44 -5.62 3.17
CA VAL A 186 2.55 -5.52 4.32
C VAL A 186 1.27 -6.26 4.01
N LEU A 187 0.75 -7.03 4.97
CA LEU A 187 -0.47 -7.84 4.84
C LEU A 187 -1.51 -7.36 5.84
N PRO A 188 -2.32 -6.35 5.50
CA PRO A 188 -3.39 -5.89 6.35
C PRO A 188 -4.50 -6.94 6.51
N GLY A 189 -5.10 -6.98 7.70
CA GLY A 189 -6.35 -7.67 7.99
C GLY A 189 -7.58 -6.79 7.77
N PRO A 190 -8.63 -6.91 8.61
CA PRO A 190 -9.82 -6.07 8.56
C PRO A 190 -9.50 -4.66 9.06
N ILE A 191 -9.26 -3.74 8.13
CA ILE A 191 -8.93 -2.33 8.38
C ILE A 191 -10.10 -1.45 7.97
N LEU A 192 -10.57 -0.56 8.86
CA LEU A 192 -11.66 0.37 8.60
C LEU A 192 -11.29 1.35 7.49
N THR A 193 -11.81 1.09 6.30
CA THR A 193 -11.70 1.93 5.11
C THR A 193 -13.09 2.08 4.48
N ARG A 194 -13.22 2.84 3.40
CA ARG A 194 -14.49 2.93 2.64
C ARG A 194 -15.07 1.58 2.24
N ALA A 195 -14.24 0.55 2.07
CA ALA A 195 -14.71 -0.80 1.74
C ALA A 195 -15.64 -1.41 2.81
N TRP A 196 -15.70 -0.84 3.99
CA TRP A 196 -16.53 -1.28 5.11
C TRP A 196 -17.78 -0.42 5.33
N GLU A 197 -17.95 0.71 4.62
CA GLU A 197 -19.09 1.62 4.79
C GLU A 197 -20.44 0.99 4.42
N GLU A 198 -20.43 0.02 3.50
CA GLU A 198 -21.64 -0.69 3.04
C GLU A 198 -21.79 -2.09 3.66
N VAL A 199 -20.91 -2.47 4.59
CA VAL A 199 -20.95 -3.77 5.25
C VAL A 199 -21.95 -3.74 6.40
N ALA A 200 -22.82 -4.74 6.48
CA ALA A 200 -23.82 -4.85 7.54
C ALA A 200 -23.18 -4.88 8.93
N GLU A 201 -23.81 -4.23 9.92
CA GLU A 201 -23.29 -4.11 11.28
C GLU A 201 -23.02 -5.49 11.93
N GLU A 202 -23.86 -6.50 11.62
CA GLU A 202 -23.67 -7.86 12.08
C GLU A 202 -22.39 -8.49 11.53
N ASP A 203 -22.08 -8.30 10.23
CA ASP A 203 -20.85 -8.81 9.61
C ASP A 203 -19.61 -8.08 10.16
N LEU A 204 -19.74 -6.77 10.44
CA LEU A 204 -18.69 -6.01 11.11
C LEU A 204 -18.39 -6.59 12.50
N ARG A 205 -19.45 -6.88 13.29
CA ARG A 205 -19.30 -7.49 14.63
C ARG A 205 -18.66 -8.88 14.56
N LEU A 206 -19.11 -9.73 13.65
CA LEU A 206 -18.55 -11.07 13.45
C LEU A 206 -17.06 -11.00 13.08
N THR A 207 -16.67 -10.04 12.27
CA THR A 207 -15.25 -9.83 11.92
C THR A 207 -14.42 -9.39 13.13
N ILE A 208 -14.98 -8.55 14.00
CA ILE A 208 -14.32 -8.13 15.26
C ILE A 208 -14.11 -9.34 16.19
N GLU A 209 -15.14 -10.18 16.36
CA GLU A 209 -15.08 -11.38 17.20
C GLU A 209 -14.01 -12.38 16.73
N GLN A 210 -13.63 -12.33 15.45
CA GLN A 210 -12.57 -13.13 14.86
C GLN A 210 -11.18 -12.51 14.98
N THR A 211 -11.02 -11.34 15.61
CA THR A 211 -9.71 -10.73 15.84
C THR A 211 -9.27 -10.93 17.30
N VAL A 212 -8.00 -11.24 17.51
CA VAL A 212 -7.41 -11.30 18.87
C VAL A 212 -7.42 -9.92 19.52
N ALA A 213 -7.27 -8.87 18.71
CA ALA A 213 -7.31 -7.48 19.18
C ALA A 213 -8.71 -7.00 19.61
N GLY A 214 -9.79 -7.74 19.30
CA GLY A 214 -11.17 -7.40 19.66
C GLY A 214 -11.71 -6.14 18.97
N ARG A 215 -11.11 -5.72 17.86
CA ARG A 215 -11.52 -4.56 17.07
C ARG A 215 -10.98 -4.63 15.65
N HIS A 216 -11.54 -3.83 14.77
CA HIS A 216 -10.91 -3.56 13.47
C HIS A 216 -9.64 -2.71 13.65
N GLY A 217 -8.71 -2.85 12.70
CA GLY A 217 -7.56 -1.96 12.60
C GLY A 217 -7.94 -0.62 11.96
N HIS A 218 -7.11 0.38 12.20
CA HIS A 218 -7.20 1.68 11.53
C HIS A 218 -6.14 1.81 10.44
N PRO A 219 -6.39 2.58 9.36
CA PRO A 219 -5.41 2.83 8.31
C PRO A 219 -4.05 3.30 8.84
N ASP A 220 -4.04 4.10 9.90
CA ASP A 220 -2.81 4.63 10.52
C ASP A 220 -1.92 3.54 11.12
N GLU A 221 -2.49 2.42 11.56
CA GLU A 221 -1.72 1.30 12.10
C GLU A 221 -0.96 0.57 10.99
N VAL A 222 -1.58 0.45 9.81
CA VAL A 222 -0.90 -0.09 8.62
C VAL A 222 0.12 0.91 8.08
N ALA A 223 -0.21 2.21 8.06
CA ALA A 223 0.70 3.27 7.65
C ALA A 223 1.98 3.30 8.52
N ALA A 224 1.85 3.05 9.83
CA ALA A 224 2.99 2.93 10.74
C ALA A 224 3.92 1.77 10.37
N ALA A 225 3.37 0.61 10.02
CA ALA A 225 4.13 -0.55 9.56
C ALA A 225 4.82 -0.27 8.21
N ILE A 226 4.12 0.38 7.27
CA ILE A 226 4.69 0.78 5.97
C ILE A 226 5.84 1.77 6.19
N ALA A 227 5.66 2.79 7.03
CA ALA A 227 6.71 3.76 7.35
C ALA A 227 7.93 3.08 7.99
N PHE A 228 7.74 2.13 8.91
CA PHE A 228 8.84 1.32 9.44
C PHE A 228 9.59 0.58 8.33
N LEU A 229 8.90 -0.14 7.46
CA LEU A 229 9.53 -0.92 6.38
C LEU A 229 10.28 -0.06 5.36
N LEU A 230 9.86 1.20 5.14
CA LEU A 230 10.55 2.16 4.28
C LEU A 230 11.77 2.79 4.96
N SER A 231 11.78 2.92 6.28
CA SER A 231 12.81 3.63 7.04
C SER A 231 14.11 2.85 7.20
N ASP A 232 15.14 3.51 7.71
CA ASP A 232 16.43 2.90 8.05
C ASP A 232 16.34 1.95 9.25
N ASP A 233 15.30 2.09 10.09
CA ASP A 233 15.01 1.14 11.18
C ASP A 233 14.80 -0.29 10.66
N ALA A 234 14.37 -0.42 9.38
CA ALA A 234 14.22 -1.70 8.69
C ALA A 234 15.42 -2.06 7.79
N SER A 235 16.61 -1.53 8.05
CA SER A 235 17.81 -1.72 7.20
C SER A 235 18.21 -3.19 6.99
N TYR A 236 17.84 -4.07 7.91
CA TYR A 236 18.09 -5.53 7.80
C TYR A 236 16.82 -6.34 7.51
N VAL A 237 15.74 -5.65 7.07
CA VAL A 237 14.44 -6.26 6.74
C VAL A 237 14.20 -6.13 5.24
N THR A 238 14.29 -7.27 4.51
CA THR A 238 13.96 -7.35 3.09
C THR A 238 13.41 -8.74 2.76
N GLY A 239 12.51 -8.84 1.77
CA GLY A 239 11.86 -10.09 1.36
C GLY A 239 10.78 -10.59 2.32
N THR A 240 10.43 -9.82 3.37
CA THR A 240 9.43 -10.23 4.35
C THR A 240 8.00 -9.88 3.94
N SER A 241 7.05 -10.57 4.57
CA SER A 241 5.62 -10.28 4.55
C SER A 241 5.17 -9.99 5.98
N LEU A 242 5.05 -8.71 6.33
CA LEU A 242 4.64 -8.27 7.67
C LEU A 242 3.11 -8.26 7.77
N VAL A 243 2.56 -9.10 8.62
CA VAL A 243 1.12 -9.18 8.89
C VAL A 243 0.73 -8.08 9.88
N VAL A 244 -0.35 -7.33 9.56
CA VAL A 244 -0.92 -6.26 10.38
C VAL A 244 -2.44 -6.45 10.43
N ASP A 245 -2.91 -7.35 11.26
CA ASP A 245 -4.29 -7.86 11.19
C ASP A 245 -4.99 -8.06 12.54
N GLY A 246 -4.39 -7.62 13.64
CA GLY A 246 -4.94 -7.82 14.97
C GLY A 246 -5.05 -9.30 15.39
N GLY A 247 -4.28 -10.18 14.75
CA GLY A 247 -4.29 -11.61 15.00
C GLY A 247 -5.42 -12.37 14.28
N TRP A 248 -6.11 -11.73 13.34
CA TRP A 248 -7.25 -12.31 12.65
C TRP A 248 -6.90 -13.58 11.86
N SER A 249 -5.76 -13.60 11.15
CA SER A 249 -5.34 -14.75 10.33
C SER A 249 -4.89 -15.96 11.14
N VAL A 250 -4.61 -15.81 12.44
CA VAL A 250 -4.13 -16.89 13.31
C VAL A 250 -5.16 -17.31 14.37
N TYR A 251 -6.21 -16.52 14.57
CA TYR A 251 -7.25 -16.79 15.54
C TYR A 251 -8.18 -17.91 15.06
N LYS A 252 -8.40 -18.91 15.92
CA LYS A 252 -9.39 -19.96 15.72
C LYS A 252 -10.15 -20.17 17.02
N THR A 253 -11.47 -20.21 16.96
CA THR A 253 -12.30 -20.67 18.06
C THR A 253 -12.15 -22.17 18.19
N SER A 254 -11.73 -22.65 19.36
CA SER A 254 -11.87 -24.07 19.72
C SER A 254 -13.26 -24.31 20.31
N VAL A 255 -13.98 -25.28 19.81
CA VAL A 255 -15.23 -25.80 20.42
C VAL A 255 -14.84 -26.77 21.52
#